data_4262e75d822b1d2639cc988bf346cbd9
#
_entry.id   4262e75d822b1d2639cc988bf346cbd9
#
_cell.length_a   1.000
_cell.length_b   1.000
_cell.length_c   1.000
_cell.angle_alpha   90.00
_cell.angle_beta   90.00
_cell.angle_gamma   90.00
#
_symmetry.space_group_name_H-M   'P 1'
#
loop_
_entity.id
_entity.type
_entity.pdbx_description
1 polymer ?
#
loop_
_entity_poly.entity_id
_entity_poly.type
_entity_poly.pdbx_seq_one_letter_code
_entity_poly.pdbx_strand_id
1 'polypeptide(L)'
;NFYEVNFLSIFYNLFFVPFITILILPLTLISFIFPFLDNILHLFIFILENLTLFLSKINVLKITFCKVNFVIFCLYYVLIILCLFNLKKGKKRIIFVLVTVIIVHSSINFVNNNYIMFMDVNQGDSTLIVVNKKVTLIDTGGILQLNNDKYDYNITNNRTIPYLKSKGIKKIDNLILTHGDYDHMGEAINIVNNFKVEKVIFNCGKFNDLEKELIKVLDTRKIKYYSCINELNIDNNKLYFLQTKEYDNENDNSNVIYTKINGYKFMFMGDAGVDKEKDILENYNISNIDVLKVGHHGSKTSSSKKFIDEANPKYSIISVGKNN
;
A
#
# COMPACT_ATOMS: atom_id res chain seq x y z
N ASN A 1 6.41 6.80 12.96
CA ASN A 1 6.57 5.92 11.98
C ASN A 1 5.31 5.19 11.56
N PHE A 2 4.26 5.33 12.24
CA PHE A 2 3.47 4.17 12.19
C PHE A 2 2.00 4.51 11.98
N TYR A 3 1.60 5.74 12.17
CA TYR A 3 0.21 6.18 11.98
C TYR A 3 -0.84 5.21 12.55
N GLU A 4 -0.38 4.25 13.40
CA GLU A 4 -1.23 3.27 14.09
C GLU A 4 -0.82 3.15 15.54
N VAL A 5 -1.81 3.07 16.42
CA VAL A 5 -1.64 2.78 17.85
C VAL A 5 -2.52 1.59 18.19
N ASN A 6 -1.91 0.55 18.73
CA ASN A 6 -2.64 -0.56 19.32
C ASN A 6 -2.77 -0.30 20.82
N PHE A 7 -3.96 0.05 21.28
CA PHE A 7 -4.20 0.33 22.70
C PHE A 7 -3.99 -0.89 23.60
N LEU A 8 -4.09 -2.10 23.06
CA LEU A 8 -3.76 -3.32 23.80
C LEU A 8 -2.27 -3.41 24.13
N SER A 9 -1.39 -2.69 23.41
CA SER A 9 0.04 -2.68 23.72
C SER A 9 0.36 -2.13 25.11
N ILE A 10 -0.50 -1.27 25.65
CA ILE A 10 -0.36 -0.77 27.04
C ILE A 10 -0.46 -1.95 28.02
N PHE A 11 -1.45 -2.82 27.82
CA PHE A 11 -1.65 -4.00 28.68
C PHE A 11 -0.57 -5.05 28.44
N TYR A 12 -0.18 -5.24 27.18
CA TYR A 12 0.91 -6.17 26.86
C TYR A 12 2.23 -5.74 27.51
N ASN A 13 2.54 -4.46 27.50
CA ASN A 13 3.76 -3.94 28.11
C ASN A 13 3.78 -4.08 29.65
N LEU A 14 2.62 -4.09 30.31
CA LEU A 14 2.54 -4.39 31.75
C LEU A 14 3.04 -5.80 32.07
N PHE A 15 2.95 -6.73 31.13
CA PHE A 15 3.47 -8.09 31.27
C PHE A 15 4.88 -8.22 30.68
N PHE A 16 5.09 -7.80 29.43
CA PHE A 16 6.35 -8.04 28.72
C PHE A 16 7.53 -7.29 29.33
N VAL A 17 7.34 -6.04 29.77
CA VAL A 17 8.44 -5.26 30.35
C VAL A 17 8.95 -5.92 31.62
N PRO A 18 8.14 -6.24 32.64
CA PRO A 18 8.64 -6.98 33.83
C PRO A 18 9.20 -8.35 33.46
N PHE A 19 8.58 -9.11 32.60
CA PHE A 19 9.02 -10.43 32.19
C PHE A 19 10.43 -10.40 31.56
N ILE A 20 10.68 -9.43 30.69
CA ILE A 20 12.01 -9.27 30.09
C ILE A 20 13.03 -8.75 31.10
N THR A 21 12.67 -7.71 31.87
CA THR A 21 13.64 -7.03 32.75
C THR A 21 13.96 -7.80 34.01
N ILE A 22 13.01 -8.55 34.57
CA ILE A 22 13.19 -9.26 35.86
C ILE A 22 13.60 -10.72 35.62
N LEU A 23 13.17 -11.34 34.50
CA LEU A 23 13.43 -12.76 34.30
C LEU A 23 14.43 -13.00 33.15
N ILE A 24 14.15 -12.56 31.93
CA ILE A 24 15.01 -12.89 30.80
C ILE A 24 16.36 -12.22 30.89
N LEU A 25 16.41 -10.92 31.17
CA LEU A 25 17.67 -10.17 31.21
C LEU A 25 18.64 -10.70 32.32
N PRO A 26 18.23 -10.90 33.58
CA PRO A 26 19.12 -11.51 34.57
C PRO A 26 19.53 -12.95 34.22
N LEU A 27 18.57 -13.75 33.71
CA LEU A 27 18.88 -15.14 33.31
C LEU A 27 19.90 -15.18 32.16
N THR A 28 19.79 -14.27 31.18
CA THR A 28 20.78 -14.13 30.12
C THR A 28 22.16 -13.82 30.63
N LEU A 29 22.29 -12.91 31.62
CA LEU A 29 23.57 -12.58 32.24
C LEU A 29 24.15 -13.73 33.04
N ILE A 30 23.31 -14.49 33.75
CA ILE A 30 23.71 -15.63 34.56
C ILE A 30 24.08 -16.82 33.65
N SER A 31 23.33 -17.09 32.56
CA SER A 31 23.64 -18.18 31.67
C SER A 31 24.97 -17.98 30.92
N PHE A 32 25.39 -16.72 30.73
CA PHE A 32 26.72 -16.41 30.22
C PHE A 32 27.85 -16.93 31.11
N ILE A 33 27.62 -16.98 32.42
CA ILE A 33 28.59 -17.53 33.42
C ILE A 33 28.35 -19.02 33.61
N PHE A 34 27.10 -19.46 33.61
CA PHE A 34 26.67 -20.83 33.86
C PHE A 34 25.90 -21.42 32.67
N PRO A 35 26.59 -21.96 31.65
CA PRO A 35 25.96 -22.40 30.40
C PRO A 35 24.87 -23.47 30.56
N PHE A 36 24.85 -24.22 31.66
CA PHE A 36 23.79 -25.22 31.91
C PHE A 36 22.39 -24.59 32.05
N LEU A 37 22.31 -23.27 32.32
CA LEU A 37 21.05 -22.54 32.39
C LEU A 37 20.49 -22.14 31.00
N ASP A 38 21.24 -22.35 29.94
CA ASP A 38 20.89 -21.94 28.61
C ASP A 38 19.58 -22.59 28.12
N ASN A 39 19.36 -23.85 28.47
CA ASN A 39 18.11 -24.53 28.13
C ASN A 39 16.88 -23.86 28.79
N ILE A 40 17.05 -23.35 30.00
CA ILE A 40 15.99 -22.63 30.73
C ILE A 40 15.74 -21.28 30.05
N LEU A 41 16.80 -20.56 29.69
CA LEU A 41 16.70 -19.31 28.92
C LEU A 41 15.99 -19.50 27.63
N HIS A 42 16.36 -20.52 26.84
CA HIS A 42 15.69 -20.86 25.58
C HIS A 42 14.20 -21.14 25.76
N LEU A 43 13.81 -21.85 26.82
CA LEU A 43 12.40 -22.09 27.12
C LEU A 43 11.61 -20.76 27.31
N PHE A 44 12.17 -19.83 28.11
CA PHE A 44 11.51 -18.54 28.33
C PHE A 44 11.46 -17.67 27.07
N ILE A 45 12.50 -17.67 26.24
CA ILE A 45 12.52 -16.98 24.95
C ILE A 45 11.46 -17.58 24.03
N PHE A 46 11.39 -18.91 23.94
CA PHE A 46 10.38 -19.60 23.13
C PHE A 46 8.94 -19.24 23.56
N ILE A 47 8.68 -19.19 24.87
CA ILE A 47 7.37 -18.75 25.40
C ILE A 47 7.08 -17.31 25.00
N LEU A 48 8.07 -16.41 25.15
CA LEU A 48 7.94 -14.99 24.80
C LEU A 48 7.61 -14.80 23.32
N GLU A 49 8.34 -15.49 22.44
CA GLU A 49 8.14 -15.41 20.98
C GLU A 49 6.75 -15.90 20.57
N ASN A 50 6.36 -17.08 21.05
CA ASN A 50 5.04 -17.65 20.70
C ASN A 50 3.88 -16.79 21.23
N LEU A 51 4.03 -16.27 22.47
CA LEU A 51 3.02 -15.36 23.03
C LEU A 51 2.95 -14.05 22.23
N THR A 52 4.09 -13.50 21.84
CA THR A 52 4.16 -12.30 21.01
C THR A 52 3.52 -12.53 19.63
N LEU A 53 3.82 -13.65 18.98
CA LEU A 53 3.21 -14.04 17.71
C LEU A 53 1.69 -14.23 17.84
N PHE A 54 1.23 -14.85 18.91
CA PHE A 54 -0.21 -14.99 19.17
C PHE A 54 -0.89 -13.64 19.36
N LEU A 55 -0.33 -12.77 20.20
CA LEU A 55 -0.89 -11.44 20.48
C LEU A 55 -0.82 -10.50 19.28
N SER A 56 0.18 -10.64 18.41
CA SER A 56 0.30 -9.83 17.18
C SER A 56 -0.86 -10.05 16.20
N LYS A 57 -1.52 -11.20 16.27
CA LYS A 57 -2.70 -11.52 15.44
C LYS A 57 -3.98 -10.81 15.94
N ILE A 58 -3.97 -10.29 17.16
CA ILE A 58 -5.11 -9.61 17.77
C ILE A 58 -5.12 -8.15 17.31
N ASN A 59 -5.95 -7.85 16.33
CA ASN A 59 -6.10 -6.50 15.75
C ASN A 59 -7.24 -5.67 16.38
N VAL A 60 -7.70 -6.04 17.57
CA VAL A 60 -8.71 -5.31 18.31
C VAL A 60 -8.10 -4.05 18.92
N LEU A 61 -8.81 -2.93 18.87
CA LEU A 61 -8.36 -1.62 19.38
C LEU A 61 -7.14 -1.03 18.68
N LYS A 62 -6.89 -1.43 17.44
CA LYS A 62 -5.88 -0.80 16.58
C LYS A 62 -6.52 0.41 15.88
N ILE A 63 -6.02 1.61 16.16
CA ILE A 63 -6.52 2.86 15.59
C ILE A 63 -5.45 3.45 14.69
N THR A 64 -5.86 3.79 13.47
CA THR A 64 -5.00 4.49 12.50
C THR A 64 -5.27 5.98 12.57
N PHE A 65 -4.20 6.76 12.67
CA PHE A 65 -4.22 8.22 12.69
C PHE A 65 -3.58 8.77 11.41
N CYS A 66 -4.20 9.80 10.84
CA CYS A 66 -3.53 10.55 9.79
C CYS A 66 -2.35 11.37 10.35
N LYS A 67 -1.44 11.76 9.45
CA LYS A 67 -0.31 12.62 9.81
C LYS A 67 -0.83 13.96 10.35
N VAL A 68 -0.44 14.30 11.56
CA VAL A 68 -0.76 15.60 12.19
C VAL A 68 0.21 16.68 11.71
N ASN A 69 -0.26 17.91 11.62
CA ASN A 69 0.62 19.06 11.49
C ASN A 69 1.22 19.42 12.86
N PHE A 70 2.23 20.27 12.87
CA PHE A 70 2.94 20.68 14.09
C PHE A 70 2.01 21.30 15.15
N VAL A 71 1.02 22.07 14.74
CA VAL A 71 0.08 22.74 15.67
C VAL A 71 -0.77 21.70 16.41
N ILE A 72 -1.34 20.74 15.68
CA ILE A 72 -2.14 19.66 16.29
C ILE A 72 -1.27 18.78 17.20
N PHE A 73 -0.02 18.53 16.81
CA PHE A 73 0.94 17.83 17.64
C PHE A 73 1.17 18.57 18.99
N CYS A 74 1.44 19.86 18.96
CA CYS A 74 1.58 20.67 20.17
C CYS A 74 0.31 20.66 21.04
N LEU A 75 -0.87 20.74 20.42
CA LEU A 75 -2.15 20.67 21.14
C LEU A 75 -2.31 19.32 21.89
N TYR A 76 -1.89 18.21 21.30
CA TYR A 76 -1.91 16.92 21.99
C TYR A 76 -1.03 16.93 23.24
N TYR A 77 0.20 17.47 23.17
CA TYR A 77 1.07 17.55 24.33
C TYR A 77 0.46 18.42 25.43
N VAL A 78 -0.09 19.57 25.08
CA VAL A 78 -0.79 20.45 26.03
C VAL A 78 -1.95 19.68 26.70
N LEU A 79 -2.79 19.00 25.93
CA LEU A 79 -3.90 18.20 26.46
C LEU A 79 -3.43 17.07 27.38
N ILE A 80 -2.35 16.39 27.04
CA ILE A 80 -1.78 15.32 27.88
C ILE A 80 -1.28 15.90 29.21
N ILE A 81 -0.54 17.02 29.19
CA ILE A 81 -0.05 17.70 30.40
C ILE A 81 -1.22 18.14 31.27
N LEU A 82 -2.24 18.76 30.68
CA LEU A 82 -3.45 19.17 31.39
C LEU A 82 -4.20 17.97 31.97
N CYS A 83 -4.24 16.85 31.26
CA CYS A 83 -4.83 15.61 31.72
C CYS A 83 -4.10 15.11 32.98
N LEU A 84 -2.78 15.00 32.92
CA LEU A 84 -1.97 14.54 34.06
C LEU A 84 -2.11 15.45 35.29
N PHE A 85 -2.13 16.79 35.08
CA PHE A 85 -2.30 17.76 36.16
C PHE A 85 -3.69 17.69 36.82
N ASN A 86 -4.75 17.52 36.01
CA ASN A 86 -6.11 17.39 36.52
C ASN A 86 -6.37 16.04 37.21
N LEU A 87 -5.73 14.97 36.72
CA LEU A 87 -5.79 13.66 37.38
C LEU A 87 -5.22 13.67 38.78
N LYS A 88 -4.09 14.38 38.98
CA LYS A 88 -3.52 14.59 40.35
C LYS A 88 -4.50 15.30 41.27
N LYS A 89 -5.42 16.13 40.74
CA LYS A 89 -6.48 16.83 41.47
C LYS A 89 -7.78 16.03 41.56
N GLY A 90 -7.82 14.77 41.15
CA GLY A 90 -9.02 13.92 41.16
C GLY A 90 -10.05 14.25 40.09
N LYS A 91 -9.77 15.16 39.15
CA LYS A 91 -10.70 15.63 38.10
C LYS A 91 -10.63 14.72 36.87
N LYS A 92 -11.43 13.65 36.84
CA LYS A 92 -11.42 12.65 35.76
C LYS A 92 -12.06 13.13 34.45
N ARG A 93 -12.86 14.21 34.43
CA ARG A 93 -13.57 14.72 33.23
C ARG A 93 -12.63 15.05 32.06
N ILE A 94 -11.41 15.45 32.35
CA ILE A 94 -10.41 15.79 31.33
C ILE A 94 -10.01 14.57 30.46
N ILE A 95 -10.07 13.35 31.01
CA ILE A 95 -9.84 12.11 30.24
C ILE A 95 -10.86 12.01 29.10
N PHE A 96 -12.13 12.33 29.38
CA PHE A 96 -13.18 12.30 28.36
C PHE A 96 -12.87 13.26 27.21
N VAL A 97 -12.37 14.47 27.52
CA VAL A 97 -11.96 15.44 26.49
C VAL A 97 -10.83 14.87 25.63
N LEU A 98 -9.80 14.30 26.24
CA LEU A 98 -8.68 13.69 25.52
C LEU A 98 -9.16 12.54 24.61
N VAL A 99 -9.99 11.65 25.14
CA VAL A 99 -10.55 10.53 24.37
C VAL A 99 -11.41 11.04 23.20
N THR A 100 -12.23 12.07 23.44
CA THR A 100 -13.06 12.68 22.38
C THR A 100 -12.18 13.27 21.26
N VAL A 101 -11.11 13.98 21.62
CA VAL A 101 -10.16 14.54 20.64
C VAL A 101 -9.49 13.43 19.82
N ILE A 102 -9.10 12.34 20.47
CA ILE A 102 -8.51 11.17 19.81
C ILE A 102 -9.51 10.55 18.82
N ILE A 103 -10.76 10.34 19.24
CA ILE A 103 -11.82 9.76 18.39
C ILE A 103 -12.11 10.68 17.20
N VAL A 104 -12.27 11.97 17.44
CA VAL A 104 -12.52 12.95 16.36
C VAL A 104 -11.35 12.93 15.37
N HIS A 105 -10.13 13.01 15.86
CA HIS A 105 -8.96 13.00 14.99
C HIS A 105 -8.84 11.69 14.18
N SER A 106 -9.09 10.53 14.80
CA SER A 106 -9.07 9.24 14.09
C SER A 106 -10.17 9.11 13.03
N SER A 107 -11.23 9.94 13.15
CA SER A 107 -12.35 9.98 12.21
C SER A 107 -12.14 10.97 11.06
N ILE A 108 -11.19 11.90 11.21
CA ILE A 108 -10.86 12.87 10.16
C ILE A 108 -10.03 12.15 9.09
N ASN A 109 -10.60 12.02 7.91
CA ASN A 109 -9.85 11.62 6.73
C ASN A 109 -9.42 12.89 5.98
N PHE A 110 -8.13 13.17 5.91
CA PHE A 110 -7.59 14.30 5.12
C PHE A 110 -7.67 14.11 3.60
N VAL A 111 -8.43 13.11 3.16
CA VAL A 111 -8.65 12.82 1.75
C VAL A 111 -9.83 13.66 1.24
N ASN A 112 -9.73 14.97 1.30
CA ASN A 112 -10.76 15.86 0.75
C ASN A 112 -10.47 16.32 -0.68
N ASN A 113 -9.25 16.08 -1.19
CA ASN A 113 -8.84 16.51 -2.52
C ASN A 113 -8.71 15.30 -3.44
N ASN A 114 -9.19 15.46 -4.66
CA ASN A 114 -8.90 14.50 -5.72
C ASN A 114 -7.45 14.69 -6.16
N TYR A 115 -6.69 13.61 -6.22
CA TYR A 115 -5.30 13.63 -6.68
C TYR A 115 -4.88 12.29 -7.27
N ILE A 116 -3.88 12.36 -8.11
CA ILE A 116 -3.15 11.21 -8.62
C ILE A 116 -1.71 11.33 -8.14
N MET A 117 -1.14 10.24 -7.64
CA MET A 117 0.22 10.19 -7.15
C MET A 117 0.94 9.00 -7.75
N PHE A 118 2.03 9.27 -8.43
CA PHE A 118 2.97 8.26 -8.89
C PHE A 118 3.92 7.95 -7.72
N MET A 119 3.89 6.69 -7.26
CA MET A 119 4.62 6.26 -6.08
C MET A 119 6.06 5.90 -6.46
N ASP A 120 7.02 6.28 -5.62
CA ASP A 120 8.41 5.81 -5.75
C ASP A 120 8.49 4.36 -5.23
N VAL A 121 8.49 3.42 -6.15
CA VAL A 121 8.64 1.98 -5.88
C VAL A 121 9.97 1.41 -6.41
N ASN A 122 10.95 2.26 -6.65
CA ASN A 122 12.20 1.96 -7.37
C ASN A 122 11.94 1.61 -8.83
N GLN A 123 12.50 0.50 -9.34
CA GLN A 123 12.14 -0.04 -10.64
C GLN A 123 10.76 -0.67 -10.52
N GLY A 124 9.82 -0.26 -11.38
CA GLY A 124 8.45 -0.73 -11.41
C GLY A 124 7.41 0.39 -11.32
N ASP A 125 6.17 0.02 -11.35
CA ASP A 125 5.03 0.94 -11.37
C ASP A 125 4.16 0.82 -10.12
N SER A 126 3.69 1.97 -9.64
CA SER A 126 2.61 2.05 -8.67
C SER A 126 1.99 3.45 -8.73
N THR A 127 0.70 3.53 -8.99
CA THR A 127 -0.02 4.80 -9.10
C THR A 127 -1.26 4.81 -8.21
N LEU A 128 -1.35 5.78 -7.33
CA LEU A 128 -2.49 5.98 -6.45
C LEU A 128 -3.42 7.04 -7.03
N ILE A 129 -4.68 6.68 -7.24
CA ILE A 129 -5.75 7.59 -7.65
C ILE A 129 -6.72 7.73 -6.49
N VAL A 130 -6.95 8.95 -6.04
CA VAL A 130 -7.93 9.26 -5.00
C VAL A 130 -8.95 10.24 -5.56
N VAL A 131 -10.21 9.81 -5.58
CA VAL A 131 -11.33 10.62 -6.08
C VAL A 131 -12.50 10.47 -5.12
N ASN A 132 -12.94 11.58 -4.53
CA ASN A 132 -14.08 11.61 -3.60
C ASN A 132 -13.98 10.51 -2.51
N LYS A 133 -12.81 10.36 -1.92
CA LYS A 133 -12.48 9.33 -0.90
C LYS A 133 -12.46 7.88 -1.44
N LYS A 134 -12.71 7.65 -2.73
CA LYS A 134 -12.49 6.35 -3.36
C LYS A 134 -11.01 6.22 -3.72
N VAL A 135 -10.44 5.12 -3.35
CA VAL A 135 -9.00 4.85 -3.47
C VAL A 135 -8.79 3.72 -4.47
N THR A 136 -8.10 4.03 -5.54
CA THR A 136 -7.68 3.06 -6.56
C THR A 136 -6.16 3.05 -6.60
N LEU A 137 -5.56 1.88 -6.48
CA LEU A 137 -4.13 1.66 -6.67
C LEU A 137 -3.95 0.89 -7.98
N ILE A 138 -3.18 1.43 -8.91
CA ILE A 138 -2.75 0.77 -10.13
C ILE A 138 -1.33 0.31 -9.90
N ASP A 139 -1.10 -0.98 -9.94
CA ASP A 139 0.15 -1.67 -9.67
C ASP A 139 0.72 -1.44 -8.25
N THR A 140 1.67 -2.25 -7.89
CA THR A 140 2.21 -2.28 -6.52
C THR A 140 3.72 -2.12 -6.46
N GLY A 141 4.37 -2.23 -7.62
CA GLY A 141 5.81 -2.42 -7.70
C GLY A 141 6.22 -3.82 -7.24
N GLY A 142 7.50 -4.06 -7.24
CA GLY A 142 8.13 -5.28 -6.78
C GLY A 142 9.63 -5.23 -7.10
N ILE A 143 10.44 -6.01 -6.40
CA ILE A 143 11.86 -6.16 -6.68
C ILE A 143 12.12 -7.61 -7.02
N LEU A 144 12.63 -7.89 -8.22
CA LEU A 144 13.14 -9.19 -8.56
C LEU A 144 14.32 -9.53 -7.64
N GLN A 145 14.16 -10.58 -6.83
CA GLN A 145 15.26 -11.12 -6.04
C GLN A 145 16.22 -11.86 -7.00
N LEU A 146 17.21 -11.16 -7.52
CA LEU A 146 18.19 -11.73 -8.45
C LEU A 146 19.19 -12.69 -7.79
N ASN A 147 19.29 -12.72 -6.45
CA ASN A 147 20.16 -13.64 -5.71
C ASN A 147 19.54 -13.97 -4.36
N ASN A 148 19.89 -15.14 -3.83
CA ASN A 148 19.50 -15.69 -2.52
C ASN A 148 19.84 -14.80 -1.29
N ASP A 149 20.25 -13.57 -1.49
CA ASP A 149 20.42 -12.61 -0.43
C ASP A 149 19.03 -12.17 0.05
N LYS A 150 18.71 -12.56 1.28
CA LYS A 150 17.48 -12.25 2.01
C LYS A 150 17.37 -10.74 2.33
N TYR A 151 17.41 -9.88 1.34
CA TYR A 151 16.93 -8.52 1.50
C TYR A 151 15.43 -8.52 1.25
N ASP A 152 14.71 -8.77 2.33
CA ASP A 152 13.25 -8.66 2.44
C ASP A 152 12.86 -7.17 2.38
N TYR A 153 13.27 -6.49 1.28
CA TYR A 153 12.94 -5.08 1.06
C TYR A 153 11.51 -5.01 0.56
N ASN A 154 10.61 -4.96 1.53
CA ASN A 154 9.19 -4.88 1.31
C ASN A 154 8.79 -3.42 1.04
N ILE A 155 8.69 -3.06 -0.25
CA ILE A 155 8.38 -1.70 -0.69
C ILE A 155 7.04 -1.24 -0.13
N THR A 156 6.04 -2.08 -0.18
CA THR A 156 4.69 -1.70 0.24
C THR A 156 4.60 -1.46 1.73
N ASN A 157 5.25 -2.26 2.57
CA ASN A 157 5.25 -2.06 4.01
C ASN A 157 6.07 -0.83 4.42
N ASN A 158 7.11 -0.47 3.66
CA ASN A 158 8.00 0.63 3.99
C ASN A 158 7.56 1.97 3.38
N ARG A 159 6.83 1.97 2.26
CA ARG A 159 6.44 3.18 1.52
C ARG A 159 4.93 3.30 1.33
N THR A 160 4.31 2.38 0.60
CA THR A 160 2.90 2.51 0.16
C THR A 160 1.94 2.49 1.35
N ILE A 161 1.99 1.47 2.20
CA ILE A 161 1.08 1.36 3.36
C ILE A 161 1.26 2.51 4.36
N PRO A 162 2.50 2.91 4.77
CA PRO A 162 2.68 4.09 5.60
C PRO A 162 2.16 5.37 4.98
N TYR A 163 2.33 5.55 3.67
CA TYR A 163 1.76 6.70 2.97
C TYR A 163 0.23 6.72 3.05
N LEU A 164 -0.43 5.61 2.70
CA LEU A 164 -1.88 5.48 2.79
C LEU A 164 -2.39 5.81 4.20
N LYS A 165 -1.77 5.23 5.22
CA LYS A 165 -2.10 5.49 6.63
C LYS A 165 -1.88 6.95 7.02
N SER A 166 -0.79 7.57 6.54
CA SER A 166 -0.50 8.98 6.81
C SER A 166 -1.58 9.94 6.28
N LYS A 167 -2.28 9.53 5.23
CA LYS A 167 -3.42 10.25 4.65
C LYS A 167 -4.76 9.86 5.28
N GLY A 168 -4.77 8.97 6.28
CA GLY A 168 -6.00 8.47 6.90
C GLY A 168 -6.76 7.49 6.02
N ILE A 169 -6.15 6.98 4.95
CA ILE A 169 -6.72 5.95 4.08
C ILE A 169 -6.66 4.62 4.83
N LYS A 170 -7.81 3.96 4.97
CA LYS A 170 -7.96 2.72 5.72
C LYS A 170 -8.21 1.51 4.84
N LYS A 171 -8.49 1.74 3.55
CA LYS A 171 -8.76 0.69 2.56
C LYS A 171 -8.42 1.16 1.15
N ILE A 172 -8.13 0.22 0.28
CA ILE A 172 -8.07 0.37 -1.17
C ILE A 172 -9.40 -0.17 -1.71
N ASP A 173 -10.18 0.68 -2.39
CA ASP A 173 -11.44 0.26 -3.00
C ASP A 173 -11.20 -0.61 -4.23
N ASN A 174 -10.16 -0.28 -5.02
CA ASN A 174 -9.78 -1.03 -6.22
C ASN A 174 -8.25 -1.17 -6.26
N LEU A 175 -7.76 -2.39 -6.35
CA LEU A 175 -6.39 -2.69 -6.76
C LEU A 175 -6.44 -3.17 -8.21
N ILE A 176 -5.81 -2.44 -9.12
CA ILE A 176 -5.74 -2.78 -10.55
C ILE A 176 -4.32 -3.24 -10.82
N LEU A 177 -4.19 -4.40 -11.43
CA LEU A 177 -2.93 -4.95 -11.90
C LEU A 177 -2.91 -4.81 -13.42
N THR A 178 -1.88 -4.13 -13.93
CA THR A 178 -1.79 -3.90 -15.36
C THR A 178 -1.44 -5.19 -16.08
N HIS A 179 -0.50 -5.97 -15.56
CA HIS A 179 -0.09 -7.27 -16.06
C HIS A 179 0.66 -8.07 -14.98
N GLY A 180 1.07 -9.29 -15.31
CA GLY A 180 1.59 -10.27 -14.36
C GLY A 180 3.07 -10.15 -14.02
N ASP A 181 3.81 -9.11 -14.43
CA ASP A 181 5.23 -9.00 -14.17
C ASP A 181 5.52 -8.52 -12.74
N TYR A 182 6.68 -8.92 -12.24
CA TYR A 182 7.02 -8.77 -10.83
C TYR A 182 7.14 -7.31 -10.40
N ASP A 183 7.69 -6.44 -11.24
CA ASP A 183 7.85 -5.01 -10.96
C ASP A 183 6.54 -4.20 -11.07
N HIS A 184 5.43 -4.85 -11.43
CA HIS A 184 4.08 -4.33 -11.38
C HIS A 184 3.24 -4.94 -10.25
N MET A 185 3.23 -6.26 -10.10
CA MET A 185 2.37 -6.92 -9.13
C MET A 185 3.11 -7.67 -8.01
N GLY A 186 4.44 -7.62 -7.96
CA GLY A 186 5.24 -8.40 -7.00
C GLY A 186 4.88 -8.18 -5.53
N GLU A 187 4.41 -6.99 -5.18
CA GLU A 187 3.97 -6.66 -3.82
C GLU A 187 2.45 -6.80 -3.60
N ALA A 188 1.68 -7.28 -4.60
CA ALA A 188 0.22 -7.36 -4.48
C ALA A 188 -0.25 -8.29 -3.35
N ILE A 189 0.38 -9.46 -3.20
CA ILE A 189 0.10 -10.39 -2.11
C ILE A 189 0.36 -9.74 -0.76
N ASN A 190 1.45 -8.99 -0.65
CA ASN A 190 1.80 -8.29 0.57
C ASN A 190 0.79 -7.19 0.92
N ILE A 191 0.36 -6.38 -0.06
CA ILE A 191 -0.71 -5.38 0.14
C ILE A 191 -1.99 -6.06 0.62
N VAL A 192 -2.45 -7.09 -0.05
CA VAL A 192 -3.67 -7.82 0.30
C VAL A 192 -3.58 -8.44 1.70
N ASN A 193 -2.39 -8.85 2.12
CA ASN A 193 -2.16 -9.42 3.45
C ASN A 193 -2.14 -8.38 4.56
N ASN A 194 -1.62 -7.18 4.32
CA ASN A 194 -1.33 -6.19 5.34
C ASN A 194 -2.23 -4.94 5.29
N PHE A 195 -3.03 -4.79 4.23
CA PHE A 195 -3.95 -3.68 4.07
C PHE A 195 -5.31 -4.15 3.55
N LYS A 196 -6.38 -3.42 3.89
CA LYS A 196 -7.71 -3.79 3.42
C LYS A 196 -7.88 -3.45 1.95
N VAL A 197 -8.12 -4.46 1.10
CA VAL A 197 -8.46 -4.32 -0.32
C VAL A 197 -9.88 -4.84 -0.53
N GLU A 198 -10.74 -4.10 -1.23
CA GLU A 198 -12.13 -4.53 -1.46
C GLU A 198 -12.28 -5.39 -2.71
N LYS A 199 -11.55 -5.05 -3.78
CA LYS A 199 -11.53 -5.87 -5.00
C LYS A 199 -10.23 -5.68 -5.78
N VAL A 200 -9.91 -6.69 -6.59
CA VAL A 200 -8.74 -6.72 -7.48
C VAL A 200 -9.21 -6.83 -8.93
N ILE A 201 -8.56 -6.14 -9.84
CA ILE A 201 -8.82 -6.18 -11.28
C ILE A 201 -7.54 -6.62 -11.98
N PHE A 202 -7.61 -7.73 -12.70
CA PHE A 202 -6.55 -8.26 -13.54
C PHE A 202 -6.72 -7.84 -14.99
N ASN A 203 -5.69 -8.03 -15.79
CA ASN A 203 -5.72 -7.86 -17.26
C ASN A 203 -6.55 -8.95 -17.98
N CYS A 204 -6.52 -8.95 -19.30
CA CYS A 204 -7.21 -9.93 -20.13
C CYS A 204 -6.36 -11.15 -20.54
N GLY A 205 -5.08 -11.17 -20.20
CA GLY A 205 -4.17 -12.24 -20.58
C GLY A 205 -4.41 -13.56 -19.86
N LYS A 206 -3.65 -14.57 -20.23
CA LYS A 206 -3.57 -15.84 -19.48
C LYS A 206 -2.81 -15.60 -18.21
N PHE A 207 -3.40 -15.98 -17.09
CA PHE A 207 -2.76 -15.81 -15.77
C PHE A 207 -1.45 -16.60 -15.67
N ASN A 208 -0.38 -15.89 -15.35
CA ASN A 208 0.91 -16.47 -15.02
C ASN A 208 0.92 -17.05 -13.59
N ASP A 209 2.06 -17.56 -13.13
CA ASP A 209 2.12 -18.22 -11.82
C ASP A 209 2.00 -17.23 -10.65
N LEU A 210 2.49 -15.99 -10.80
CA LEU A 210 2.37 -14.96 -9.77
C LEU A 210 0.92 -14.52 -9.58
N GLU A 211 0.17 -14.33 -10.67
CA GLU A 211 -1.25 -14.03 -10.65
C GLU A 211 -2.07 -15.16 -10.05
N LYS A 212 -1.77 -16.42 -10.40
CA LYS A 212 -2.42 -17.61 -9.81
C LYS A 212 -2.17 -17.72 -8.31
N GLU A 213 -0.95 -17.35 -7.85
CA GLU A 213 -0.64 -17.32 -6.42
C GLU A 213 -1.47 -16.23 -5.71
N LEU A 214 -1.56 -15.05 -6.28
CA LEU A 214 -2.42 -13.99 -5.75
C LEU A 214 -3.89 -14.43 -5.68
N ILE A 215 -4.43 -15.07 -6.72
CA ILE A 215 -5.82 -15.58 -6.76
C ILE A 215 -6.08 -16.52 -5.58
N LYS A 216 -5.17 -17.44 -5.27
CA LYS A 216 -5.32 -18.34 -4.11
C LYS A 216 -5.43 -17.55 -2.79
N VAL A 217 -4.67 -16.46 -2.66
CA VAL A 217 -4.75 -15.58 -1.48
C VAL A 217 -6.08 -14.82 -1.45
N LEU A 218 -6.55 -14.31 -2.60
CA LEU A 218 -7.84 -13.62 -2.71
C LEU A 218 -9.01 -14.53 -2.34
N ASP A 219 -9.02 -15.76 -2.83
CA ASP A 219 -10.04 -16.78 -2.51
C ASP A 219 -10.05 -17.09 -1.01
N THR A 220 -8.88 -17.30 -0.42
CA THR A 220 -8.74 -17.57 1.03
C THR A 220 -9.28 -16.41 1.86
N ARG A 221 -9.06 -15.17 1.41
CA ARG A 221 -9.50 -13.94 2.09
C ARG A 221 -10.90 -13.49 1.69
N LYS A 222 -11.54 -14.17 0.74
CA LYS A 222 -12.86 -13.83 0.18
C LYS A 222 -12.89 -12.42 -0.41
N ILE A 223 -11.81 -12.01 -1.06
CA ILE A 223 -11.71 -10.74 -1.77
C ILE A 223 -12.16 -10.98 -3.21
N LYS A 224 -13.08 -10.16 -3.68
CA LYS A 224 -13.58 -10.25 -5.07
C LYS A 224 -12.51 -9.84 -6.06
N TYR A 225 -12.44 -10.55 -7.17
CA TYR A 225 -11.57 -10.16 -8.28
C TYR A 225 -12.31 -10.29 -9.62
N TYR A 226 -11.84 -9.56 -10.59
CA TYR A 226 -12.39 -9.49 -11.94
C TYR A 226 -11.24 -9.43 -12.92
N SER A 227 -11.46 -9.86 -14.14
CA SER A 227 -10.51 -9.71 -15.25
C SER A 227 -11.25 -9.21 -16.49
N CYS A 228 -10.50 -8.63 -17.42
CA CYS A 228 -11.01 -8.26 -18.73
C CYS A 228 -12.25 -7.36 -18.69
N ILE A 229 -12.25 -6.35 -17.82
CA ILE A 229 -13.34 -5.38 -17.72
C ILE A 229 -13.10 -4.22 -18.70
N ASN A 230 -14.17 -3.60 -19.19
CA ASN A 230 -14.09 -2.45 -20.09
C ASN A 230 -14.12 -1.12 -19.36
N GLU A 231 -14.79 -1.06 -18.21
CA GLU A 231 -14.91 0.15 -17.42
C GLU A 231 -15.03 -0.14 -15.93
N LEU A 232 -14.58 0.81 -15.11
CA LEU A 232 -14.70 0.77 -13.66
C LEU A 232 -15.17 2.13 -13.16
N ASN A 233 -16.27 2.16 -12.43
CA ASN A 233 -16.76 3.38 -11.80
C ASN A 233 -15.97 3.69 -10.53
N ILE A 234 -15.46 4.92 -10.44
CA ILE A 234 -14.84 5.50 -9.25
C ILE A 234 -15.61 6.78 -8.88
N ASP A 235 -16.71 6.60 -8.15
CA ASP A 235 -17.70 7.64 -7.86
C ASP A 235 -18.26 8.25 -9.17
N ASN A 236 -18.17 9.57 -9.35
CA ASN A 236 -18.66 10.26 -10.56
C ASN A 236 -17.70 10.18 -11.75
N ASN A 237 -16.58 9.49 -11.63
CA ASN A 237 -15.60 9.30 -12.70
C ASN A 237 -15.56 7.83 -13.14
N LYS A 238 -15.02 7.60 -14.31
CA LYS A 238 -14.82 6.26 -14.86
C LYS A 238 -13.37 6.06 -15.27
N LEU A 239 -12.86 4.87 -15.02
CA LEU A 239 -11.67 4.34 -15.66
C LEU A 239 -12.12 3.48 -16.84
N TYR A 240 -11.61 3.76 -18.02
CA TYR A 240 -11.86 2.99 -19.25
C TYR A 240 -10.62 2.14 -19.52
N PHE A 241 -10.82 0.84 -19.70
CA PHE A 241 -9.78 -0.10 -20.06
C PHE A 241 -9.78 -0.24 -21.57
N LEU A 242 -8.70 0.18 -22.22
CA LEU A 242 -8.58 0.18 -23.66
C LEU A 242 -8.20 -1.23 -24.15
N GLN A 243 -9.19 -2.11 -24.12
CA GLN A 243 -8.99 -3.49 -24.53
C GLN A 243 -8.87 -3.58 -26.05
N THR A 244 -7.99 -4.45 -26.53
CA THR A 244 -7.77 -4.71 -27.96
C THR A 244 -7.92 -6.20 -28.25
N LYS A 245 -6.83 -6.94 -28.26
CA LYS A 245 -6.77 -8.39 -28.43
C LYS A 245 -5.90 -9.01 -27.34
N GLU A 246 -5.84 -10.32 -27.28
CA GLU A 246 -4.85 -11.05 -26.49
C GLU A 246 -3.53 -11.10 -27.27
N TYR A 247 -2.41 -10.90 -26.58
CA TYR A 247 -1.05 -10.94 -27.13
C TYR A 247 -0.28 -12.12 -26.52
N ASP A 248 0.70 -12.62 -27.26
CA ASP A 248 1.63 -13.64 -26.74
C ASP A 248 2.60 -13.05 -25.72
N ASN A 249 2.91 -11.75 -25.83
CA ASN A 249 3.77 -11.03 -24.91
C ASN A 249 2.93 -10.50 -23.72
N GLU A 250 3.37 -10.79 -22.49
CA GLU A 250 2.67 -10.38 -21.27
C GLU A 250 2.56 -8.85 -21.13
N ASN A 251 3.61 -8.12 -21.52
CA ASN A 251 3.62 -6.66 -21.47
C ASN A 251 2.49 -6.05 -22.32
N ASP A 252 2.23 -6.60 -23.52
CA ASP A 252 1.19 -6.13 -24.41
C ASP A 252 -0.23 -6.50 -23.92
N ASN A 253 -0.34 -7.45 -23.00
CA ASN A 253 -1.60 -7.73 -22.29
C ASN A 253 -1.89 -6.71 -21.16
N SER A 254 -1.02 -5.73 -20.94
CA SER A 254 -1.23 -4.67 -19.94
C SER A 254 -2.61 -4.03 -20.06
N ASN A 255 -3.27 -3.84 -18.93
CA ASN A 255 -4.44 -2.97 -18.81
C ASN A 255 -4.03 -1.53 -19.09
N VAL A 256 -4.28 -1.05 -20.31
CA VAL A 256 -4.13 0.37 -20.64
C VAL A 256 -5.37 1.10 -20.17
N ILE A 257 -5.19 2.10 -19.31
CA ILE A 257 -6.30 2.77 -18.62
C ILE A 257 -6.35 4.24 -19.04
N TYR A 258 -7.53 4.68 -19.51
CA TYR A 258 -7.84 6.08 -19.77
C TYR A 258 -8.88 6.58 -18.76
N THR A 259 -8.70 7.82 -18.28
CA THR A 259 -9.69 8.47 -17.42
C THR A 259 -9.67 9.98 -17.57
N LYS A 260 -10.79 10.61 -17.21
CA LYS A 260 -10.88 12.08 -17.09
C LYS A 260 -11.28 12.44 -15.66
N ILE A 261 -10.40 13.12 -14.94
CA ILE A 261 -10.60 13.54 -13.56
C ILE A 261 -10.42 15.06 -13.47
N ASN A 262 -11.41 15.75 -12.93
CA ASN A 262 -11.43 17.22 -12.81
C ASN A 262 -11.14 17.95 -14.14
N GLY A 263 -11.58 17.37 -15.25
CA GLY A 263 -11.39 17.94 -16.59
C GLY A 263 -10.09 17.50 -17.28
N TYR A 264 -9.10 16.97 -16.57
CA TYR A 264 -7.83 16.51 -17.12
C TYR A 264 -7.90 15.06 -17.58
N LYS A 265 -7.29 14.77 -18.73
CA LYS A 265 -7.19 13.44 -19.34
C LYS A 265 -5.89 12.76 -18.89
N PHE A 266 -6.03 11.58 -18.33
CA PHE A 266 -4.90 10.74 -17.90
C PHE A 266 -4.91 9.43 -18.68
N MET A 267 -3.72 8.94 -19.00
CA MET A 267 -3.52 7.65 -19.62
C MET A 267 -2.38 6.90 -18.96
N PHE A 268 -2.64 5.65 -18.57
CA PHE A 268 -1.68 4.76 -17.91
C PHE A 268 -1.46 3.57 -18.82
N MET A 269 -0.22 3.38 -19.27
CA MET A 269 0.10 2.39 -20.32
C MET A 269 0.44 1.00 -19.74
N GLY A 270 0.75 0.89 -18.44
CA GLY A 270 1.45 -0.30 -17.93
C GLY A 270 2.75 -0.49 -18.70
N ASP A 271 3.01 -1.70 -19.17
CA ASP A 271 4.18 -2.00 -19.99
C ASP A 271 3.82 -2.26 -21.47
N ALA A 272 2.65 -1.77 -21.89
CA ALA A 272 2.19 -1.87 -23.28
C ALA A 272 3.26 -1.41 -24.27
N GLY A 273 3.60 -2.28 -25.20
CA GLY A 273 4.56 -2.03 -26.26
C GLY A 273 3.92 -1.46 -27.53
N VAL A 274 4.74 -1.33 -28.56
CA VAL A 274 4.37 -0.70 -29.84
C VAL A 274 3.21 -1.42 -30.53
N ASP A 275 3.09 -2.74 -30.41
CA ASP A 275 1.99 -3.49 -31.02
C ASP A 275 0.64 -3.15 -30.36
N LYS A 276 0.62 -3.06 -29.04
CA LYS A 276 -0.57 -2.61 -28.29
C LYS A 276 -0.91 -1.16 -28.59
N GLU A 277 0.08 -0.27 -28.67
CA GLU A 277 -0.11 1.13 -29.03
C GLU A 277 -0.77 1.28 -30.41
N LYS A 278 -0.33 0.49 -31.41
CA LYS A 278 -0.91 0.48 -32.75
C LYS A 278 -2.38 0.06 -32.70
N ASP A 279 -2.70 -1.03 -32.00
CA ASP A 279 -4.07 -1.52 -31.90
C ASP A 279 -4.97 -0.51 -31.14
N ILE A 280 -4.42 0.20 -30.14
CA ILE A 280 -5.13 1.29 -29.44
C ILE A 280 -5.47 2.43 -30.42
N LEU A 281 -4.52 2.86 -31.25
CA LEU A 281 -4.74 3.93 -32.22
C LEU A 281 -5.77 3.54 -33.31
N GLU A 282 -5.86 2.24 -33.61
CA GLU A 282 -6.85 1.74 -34.60
C GLU A 282 -8.27 1.69 -34.00
N ASN A 283 -8.41 1.44 -32.70
CA ASN A 283 -9.69 1.17 -32.06
C ASN A 283 -10.24 2.36 -31.25
N TYR A 284 -9.37 3.27 -30.80
CA TYR A 284 -9.76 4.35 -29.90
C TYR A 284 -9.24 5.71 -30.37
N ASN A 285 -10.06 6.74 -30.19
CA ASN A 285 -9.62 8.11 -30.41
C ASN A 285 -8.95 8.63 -29.14
N ILE A 286 -7.62 8.64 -29.12
CA ILE A 286 -6.80 9.17 -28.03
C ILE A 286 -6.12 10.45 -28.52
N SER A 287 -6.57 11.61 -28.08
CA SER A 287 -5.94 12.86 -28.48
C SER A 287 -5.88 13.84 -27.31
N ASN A 288 -4.82 14.67 -27.31
CA ASN A 288 -4.62 15.70 -26.31
C ASN A 288 -4.72 15.16 -24.88
N ILE A 289 -3.88 14.17 -24.56
CA ILE A 289 -3.72 13.64 -23.21
C ILE A 289 -3.03 14.68 -22.33
N ASP A 290 -3.57 15.01 -21.17
CA ASP A 290 -2.88 15.94 -20.26
C ASP A 290 -1.69 15.29 -19.58
N VAL A 291 -1.85 14.04 -19.09
CA VAL A 291 -0.80 13.30 -18.42
C VAL A 291 -0.74 11.86 -18.94
N LEU A 292 0.38 11.50 -19.50
CA LEU A 292 0.69 10.14 -19.96
C LEU A 292 1.69 9.48 -18.97
N LYS A 293 1.27 8.37 -18.32
CA LYS A 293 2.22 7.45 -17.71
C LYS A 293 2.79 6.57 -18.84
N VAL A 294 4.03 6.81 -19.15
CA VAL A 294 4.74 6.19 -20.27
C VAL A 294 4.84 4.68 -20.06
N GLY A 295 4.68 3.91 -21.12
CA GLY A 295 4.74 2.46 -21.09
C GLY A 295 6.16 1.94 -20.87
N HIS A 296 6.26 0.76 -20.27
CA HIS A 296 7.45 -0.05 -20.13
C HIS A 296 8.69 0.75 -19.67
N HIS A 297 8.48 1.59 -18.63
CA HIS A 297 9.51 2.42 -18.00
C HIS A 297 10.30 3.31 -18.98
N GLY A 298 9.70 3.63 -20.13
CA GLY A 298 10.37 4.37 -21.20
C GLY A 298 11.31 3.52 -22.07
N SER A 299 11.11 2.21 -22.09
CA SER A 299 11.85 1.28 -22.94
C SER A 299 11.69 1.64 -24.44
N LYS A 300 12.68 1.27 -25.25
CA LYS A 300 12.63 1.40 -26.72
C LYS A 300 11.54 0.52 -27.37
N THR A 301 10.97 -0.42 -26.63
CA THR A 301 9.86 -1.29 -27.10
C THR A 301 8.49 -0.66 -26.95
N SER A 302 8.40 0.55 -26.41
CA SER A 302 7.18 1.31 -26.20
C SER A 302 7.35 2.76 -26.69
N SER A 303 6.27 3.54 -26.60
CA SER A 303 6.24 4.99 -26.90
C SER A 303 6.64 5.30 -28.34
N SER A 304 6.01 4.58 -29.30
CA SER A 304 6.24 4.82 -30.72
C SER A 304 5.95 6.28 -31.10
N LYS A 305 6.72 6.80 -32.05
CA LYS A 305 6.54 8.19 -32.51
C LYS A 305 5.07 8.47 -32.91
N LYS A 306 4.43 7.55 -33.64
CA LYS A 306 3.04 7.70 -34.07
C LYS A 306 2.10 7.82 -32.86
N PHE A 307 2.31 6.98 -31.82
CA PHE A 307 1.48 7.02 -30.62
C PHE A 307 1.65 8.34 -29.87
N ILE A 308 2.89 8.80 -29.69
CA ILE A 308 3.17 10.05 -28.98
C ILE A 308 2.63 11.27 -29.78
N ASP A 309 2.78 11.29 -31.10
CA ASP A 309 2.27 12.38 -31.94
C ASP A 309 0.73 12.47 -31.87
N GLU A 310 0.01 11.34 -31.86
CA GLU A 310 -1.46 11.30 -31.74
C GLU A 310 -1.94 11.61 -30.32
N ALA A 311 -1.34 10.99 -29.31
CA ALA A 311 -1.69 11.24 -27.91
C ALA A 311 -1.38 12.68 -27.49
N ASN A 312 -0.34 13.28 -28.06
CA ASN A 312 0.13 14.64 -27.82
C ASN A 312 0.11 15.05 -26.33
N PRO A 313 0.84 14.32 -25.46
CA PRO A 313 0.75 14.52 -24.02
C PRO A 313 1.39 15.85 -23.60
N LYS A 314 0.72 16.58 -22.68
CA LYS A 314 1.33 17.78 -22.05
C LYS A 314 2.43 17.42 -21.06
N TYR A 315 2.23 16.33 -20.34
CA TYR A 315 3.18 15.80 -19.35
C TYR A 315 3.32 14.29 -19.58
N SER A 316 4.56 13.83 -19.54
CA SER A 316 4.90 12.41 -19.60
C SER A 316 5.60 12.02 -18.29
N ILE A 317 5.12 10.97 -17.63
CA ILE A 317 5.68 10.44 -16.38
C ILE A 317 6.34 9.11 -16.69
N ILE A 318 7.59 8.97 -16.28
CA ILE A 318 8.37 7.74 -16.41
C ILE A 318 8.73 7.26 -15.01
N SER A 319 8.32 6.05 -14.65
CA SER A 319 8.79 5.37 -13.44
C SER A 319 10.00 4.53 -13.80
N VAL A 320 11.11 4.80 -13.16
CA VAL A 320 12.38 4.12 -13.46
C VAL A 320 13.26 4.08 -12.23
N GLY A 321 14.00 3.00 -12.05
CA GLY A 321 14.96 2.84 -10.97
C GLY A 321 16.17 3.78 -11.13
N LYS A 322 16.82 4.11 -10.02
CA LYS A 322 17.89 5.13 -9.98
C LYS A 322 19.11 4.82 -10.88
N ASN A 323 19.33 3.57 -11.23
CA ASN A 323 20.51 3.12 -12.00
C ASN A 323 20.08 2.32 -13.25
N ASN A 324 18.92 2.58 -13.77
CA ASN A 324 18.44 1.92 -14.99
C ASN A 324 18.82 2.71 -16.24
#